data_68ff38649a960d3599310eb359572c5c
#
_entry.id   68ff38649a960d3599310eb359572c5c
#
_cell.length_a   1.000
_cell.length_b   1.000
_cell.length_c   1.000
_cell.angle_alpha   90.00
_cell.angle_beta   90.00
_cell.angle_gamma   90.00
#
_symmetry.space_group_name_H-M   'P 1'
#
loop_
_entity.id
_entity.type
_entity.pdbx_description
1 polymer ?
#
loop_
_entity_poly.entity_id
_entity_poly.type
_entity_poly.pdbx_seq_one_letter_code
_entity_poly.pdbx_strand_id
1 'polypeptide(L)'
;MGLAKPDKKSRDRGEIDMSEETLRSQLYGAYKNRAMMYYHIFQELKREVGDERAAEIMKRGIYNRVLEIGEKYKKFSPADLEGLRDAFLAGSADQGNMFRPEVVRCDGEGLDIQMRSCPLKEAYEEAGLSDEDIVKMCDIAAVVDYGTFEGAGFRFFADTWKPGEEGCCRLHIRPGK
;
A
#
# COMPACT_ATOMS: atom_id res chain seq x y z
N MET A 1 17.00 36.38 51.40
CA MET A 1 15.83 36.30 50.55
C MET A 1 16.13 35.35 49.41
N GLY A 2 15.84 34.06 49.62
CA GLY A 2 16.16 33.01 48.62
C GLY A 2 14.97 32.77 47.73
N LEU A 3 15.15 32.95 46.44
CA LEU A 3 14.17 32.59 45.41
C LEU A 3 14.17 31.08 45.22
N ALA A 4 13.07 30.43 45.59
CA ALA A 4 12.81 29.02 45.32
C ALA A 4 12.69 28.77 43.82
N LYS A 5 13.48 27.81 43.29
CA LYS A 5 13.37 27.33 41.93
C LYS A 5 12.08 26.52 41.78
N PRO A 6 11.34 26.65 40.65
CA PRO A 6 10.15 25.85 40.41
C PRO A 6 10.52 24.39 40.18
N ASP A 7 9.82 23.53 40.87
CA ASP A 7 9.90 22.07 40.81
C ASP A 7 9.51 21.58 39.40
N LYS A 8 10.44 20.96 38.69
CA LYS A 8 10.17 20.26 37.43
C LYS A 8 9.47 18.95 37.76
N LYS A 9 8.13 18.98 37.90
CA LYS A 9 7.34 17.78 37.77
C LYS A 9 7.59 17.18 36.38
N SER A 10 8.47 16.21 36.31
CA SER A 10 8.59 15.32 35.18
C SER A 10 7.20 14.69 34.94
N ARG A 11 6.60 14.98 33.79
CA ARG A 11 5.46 14.22 33.30
C ARG A 11 6.02 12.85 32.93
N ASP A 12 5.89 11.93 33.88
CA ASP A 12 6.00 10.50 33.65
C ASP A 12 4.85 10.13 32.69
N ARG A 13 5.12 10.22 31.39
CA ARG A 13 4.31 9.55 30.37
C ARG A 13 4.68 8.09 30.52
N GLY A 14 3.86 7.34 31.28
CA GLY A 14 4.00 5.92 31.40
C GLY A 14 4.30 5.33 30.02
N GLU A 15 5.44 4.68 29.90
CA GLU A 15 5.85 3.95 28.72
C GLU A 15 4.78 2.88 28.49
N ILE A 16 3.94 3.05 27.46
CA ILE A 16 2.95 2.04 27.09
C ILE A 16 3.77 0.95 26.39
N ASP A 17 4.13 -0.05 27.15
CA ASP A 17 4.72 -1.28 26.60
C ASP A 17 3.62 -2.04 25.84
N MET A 18 3.51 -1.74 24.53
CA MET A 18 2.59 -2.45 23.64
C MET A 18 3.26 -3.73 23.15
N SER A 19 2.58 -4.86 23.31
CA SER A 19 3.05 -6.12 22.74
C SER A 19 3.17 -6.04 21.21
N GLU A 20 4.07 -6.80 20.61
CA GLU A 20 4.21 -6.91 19.15
C GLU A 20 2.89 -7.28 18.48
N GLU A 21 2.11 -8.16 19.10
CA GLU A 21 0.78 -8.57 18.62
C GLU A 21 -0.20 -7.39 18.58
N THR A 22 -0.18 -6.54 19.62
CA THR A 22 -1.02 -5.33 19.66
C THR A 22 -0.63 -4.36 18.54
N LEU A 23 0.67 -4.13 18.32
CA LEU A 23 1.15 -3.24 17.25
C LEU A 23 0.79 -3.80 15.86
N ARG A 24 0.93 -5.12 15.66
CA ARG A 24 0.53 -5.79 14.42
C ARG A 24 -0.97 -5.63 14.16
N SER A 25 -1.79 -5.87 15.17
CA SER A 25 -3.26 -5.70 15.08
C SER A 25 -3.64 -4.26 14.72
N GLN A 26 -3.01 -3.27 15.35
CA GLN A 26 -3.26 -1.85 15.03
C GLN A 26 -2.82 -1.51 13.60
N LEU A 27 -1.68 -2.04 13.15
CA LEU A 27 -1.20 -1.83 11.79
C LEU A 27 -2.17 -2.40 10.75
N TYR A 28 -2.64 -3.65 10.95
CA TYR A 28 -3.67 -4.26 10.09
C TYR A 28 -4.97 -3.46 10.11
N GLY A 29 -5.41 -3.04 11.30
CA GLY A 29 -6.58 -2.19 11.45
C GLY A 29 -6.46 -0.87 10.68
N ALA A 30 -5.29 -0.23 10.68
CA ALA A 30 -5.04 0.98 9.91
C ALA A 30 -5.15 0.77 8.39
N TYR A 31 -4.63 -0.37 7.88
CA TYR A 31 -4.77 -0.72 6.46
C TYR A 31 -6.21 -1.03 6.08
N LYS A 32 -6.94 -1.78 6.90
CA LYS A 32 -8.36 -2.08 6.69
C LYS A 32 -9.22 -0.81 6.76
N ASN A 33 -8.95 0.09 7.71
CA ASN A 33 -9.61 1.38 7.77
C ASN A 33 -9.36 2.23 6.53
N ARG A 34 -8.12 2.25 6.00
CA ARG A 34 -7.82 2.93 4.73
C ARG A 34 -8.64 2.38 3.57
N ALA A 35 -8.80 1.06 3.51
CA ALA A 35 -9.62 0.41 2.48
C ALA A 35 -11.06 0.89 2.55
N MET A 36 -11.68 0.87 3.73
CA MET A 36 -13.06 1.33 3.91
C MET A 36 -13.22 2.83 3.67
N MET A 37 -12.23 3.66 4.02
CA MET A 37 -12.21 5.07 3.65
C MET A 37 -12.21 5.25 2.14
N TYR A 38 -11.39 4.49 1.38
CA TYR A 38 -11.39 4.52 -0.08
C TYR A 38 -12.76 4.15 -0.64
N TYR A 39 -13.37 3.08 -0.13
CA TYR A 39 -14.69 2.64 -0.57
C TYR A 39 -15.76 3.71 -0.35
N HIS A 40 -15.87 4.26 0.85
CA HIS A 40 -16.88 5.27 1.15
C HIS A 40 -16.66 6.58 0.38
N ILE A 41 -15.41 7.04 0.20
CA ILE A 41 -15.10 8.20 -0.63
C ILE A 41 -15.48 7.92 -2.10
N PHE A 42 -15.18 6.71 -2.61
CA PHE A 42 -15.57 6.32 -3.95
C PHE A 42 -17.09 6.33 -4.13
N GLN A 43 -17.86 5.80 -3.17
CA GLN A 43 -19.31 5.79 -3.23
C GLN A 43 -19.90 7.21 -3.28
N GLU A 44 -19.38 8.15 -2.47
CA GLU A 44 -19.83 9.54 -2.53
C GLU A 44 -19.47 10.20 -3.88
N LEU A 45 -18.24 10.04 -4.33
CA LEU A 45 -17.83 10.54 -5.65
C LEU A 45 -18.68 9.94 -6.78
N LYS A 46 -18.99 8.63 -6.72
CA LYS A 46 -19.83 7.95 -7.69
C LYS A 46 -21.23 8.56 -7.79
N ARG A 47 -21.82 8.97 -6.67
CA ARG A 47 -23.12 9.65 -6.63
C ARG A 47 -23.07 11.03 -7.30
N GLU A 48 -21.98 11.77 -7.12
CA GLU A 48 -21.82 13.13 -7.60
C GLU A 48 -21.42 13.20 -9.09
N VAL A 49 -20.49 12.34 -9.53
CA VAL A 49 -19.86 12.47 -10.86
C VAL A 49 -19.94 11.20 -11.71
N GLY A 50 -20.57 10.14 -11.23
CA GLY A 50 -20.66 8.84 -11.91
C GLY A 50 -19.43 7.96 -11.67
N ASP A 51 -19.56 6.66 -11.95
CA ASP A 51 -18.60 5.60 -11.61
C ASP A 51 -17.21 5.85 -12.19
N GLU A 52 -17.10 5.98 -13.51
CA GLU A 52 -15.82 6.12 -14.20
C GLU A 52 -15.06 7.39 -13.76
N ARG A 53 -15.75 8.50 -13.62
CA ARG A 53 -15.15 9.76 -13.21
C ARG A 53 -14.70 9.73 -11.75
N ALA A 54 -15.44 9.07 -10.88
CA ALA A 54 -15.08 8.84 -9.49
C ALA A 54 -13.78 8.03 -9.40
N ALA A 55 -13.68 6.92 -10.15
CA ALA A 55 -12.49 6.10 -10.21
C ALA A 55 -11.27 6.88 -10.71
N GLU A 56 -11.40 7.67 -11.78
CA GLU A 56 -10.32 8.53 -12.30
C GLU A 56 -9.82 9.54 -11.26
N ILE A 57 -10.74 10.20 -10.53
CA ILE A 57 -10.39 11.19 -9.51
C ILE A 57 -9.58 10.52 -8.39
N MET A 58 -10.06 9.38 -7.89
CA MET A 58 -9.37 8.64 -6.85
C MET A 58 -8.01 8.13 -7.30
N LYS A 59 -7.93 7.49 -8.47
CA LYS A 59 -6.67 7.01 -9.05
C LYS A 59 -5.64 8.12 -9.16
N ARG A 60 -6.03 9.29 -9.67
CA ARG A 60 -5.14 10.44 -9.79
C ARG A 60 -4.65 10.95 -8.43
N GLY A 61 -5.52 11.02 -7.42
CA GLY A 61 -5.15 11.42 -6.07
C GLY A 61 -4.15 10.44 -5.43
N ILE A 62 -4.40 9.14 -5.58
CA ILE A 62 -3.51 8.08 -5.08
C ILE A 62 -2.16 8.15 -5.81
N TYR A 63 -2.16 8.23 -7.15
CA TYR A 63 -0.95 8.33 -7.95
C TYR A 63 -0.06 9.50 -7.52
N ASN A 64 -0.63 10.69 -7.38
CA ASN A 64 0.12 11.88 -6.96
C ASN A 64 0.78 11.68 -5.58
N ARG A 65 0.09 11.04 -4.64
CA ARG A 65 0.65 10.78 -3.31
C ARG A 65 1.83 9.80 -3.35
N VAL A 66 1.76 8.79 -4.21
CA VAL A 66 2.76 7.72 -4.20
C VAL A 66 3.98 7.98 -5.07
N LEU A 67 3.96 9.01 -5.92
CA LEU A 67 5.16 9.50 -6.59
C LEU A 67 6.28 9.82 -5.59
N GLU A 68 5.95 10.43 -4.45
CA GLU A 68 6.90 10.72 -3.38
C GLU A 68 7.49 9.45 -2.75
N ILE A 69 6.70 8.37 -2.70
CA ILE A 69 7.15 7.07 -2.18
C ILE A 69 8.15 6.43 -3.15
N GLY A 70 7.94 6.60 -4.46
CA GLY A 70 8.82 6.11 -5.51
C GLY A 70 10.23 6.67 -5.47
N GLU A 71 10.41 7.90 -4.96
CA GLU A 71 11.72 8.58 -4.89
C GLU A 71 12.82 7.71 -4.27
N LYS A 72 12.50 6.96 -3.20
CA LYS A 72 13.48 6.09 -2.52
C LYS A 72 14.01 4.96 -3.38
N TYR A 73 13.29 4.60 -4.45
CA TYR A 73 13.65 3.52 -5.38
C TYR A 73 14.36 4.00 -6.64
N LYS A 74 14.41 5.31 -6.92
CA LYS A 74 15.09 5.88 -8.10
C LYS A 74 16.55 5.44 -8.25
N LYS A 75 17.23 5.18 -7.15
CA LYS A 75 18.63 4.73 -7.15
C LYS A 75 18.86 3.39 -7.83
N PHE A 76 17.79 2.61 -8.06
CA PHE A 76 17.83 1.31 -8.73
C PHE A 76 17.48 1.41 -10.23
N SER A 77 16.92 2.55 -10.64
CA SER A 77 16.58 2.80 -12.05
C SER A 77 17.86 2.95 -12.90
N PRO A 78 17.83 2.54 -14.18
CA PRO A 78 16.66 2.01 -14.89
C PRO A 78 16.52 0.47 -14.83
N ALA A 79 17.52 -0.29 -14.33
CA ALA A 79 17.58 -1.72 -14.58
C ALA A 79 18.08 -2.59 -13.40
N ASP A 80 18.41 -2.00 -12.24
CA ASP A 80 18.78 -2.78 -11.05
C ASP A 80 17.55 -3.39 -10.38
N LEU A 81 17.01 -4.45 -10.99
CA LEU A 81 15.81 -5.13 -10.51
C LEU A 81 16.07 -5.97 -9.25
N GLU A 82 17.29 -6.44 -9.03
CA GLU A 82 17.65 -7.18 -7.82
C GLU A 82 17.70 -6.23 -6.61
N GLY A 83 18.38 -5.10 -6.73
CA GLY A 83 18.42 -4.09 -5.68
C GLY A 83 17.03 -3.52 -5.38
N LEU A 84 16.21 -3.32 -6.41
CA LEU A 84 14.82 -2.89 -6.25
C LEU A 84 14.00 -3.94 -5.48
N ARG A 85 14.09 -5.22 -5.86
CA ARG A 85 13.44 -6.33 -5.17
C ARG A 85 13.77 -6.33 -3.68
N ASP A 86 15.06 -6.30 -3.35
CA ASP A 86 15.50 -6.40 -1.96
C ASP A 86 15.02 -5.20 -1.14
N ALA A 87 15.10 -4.01 -1.69
CA ALA A 87 14.62 -2.79 -1.03
C ALA A 87 13.08 -2.75 -0.88
N PHE A 88 12.34 -3.26 -1.88
CA PHE A 88 10.89 -3.34 -1.83
C PHE A 88 10.41 -4.34 -0.78
N LEU A 89 10.98 -5.54 -0.78
CA LEU A 89 10.66 -6.58 0.21
C LEU A 89 11.01 -6.16 1.64
N ALA A 90 12.18 -5.55 1.84
CA ALA A 90 12.58 -5.03 3.16
C ALA A 90 11.68 -3.90 3.67
N GLY A 91 11.09 -3.12 2.75
CA GLY A 91 10.12 -2.06 3.08
C GLY A 91 8.67 -2.53 3.20
N SER A 92 8.40 -3.81 3.00
CA SER A 92 7.06 -4.37 3.07
C SER A 92 6.52 -4.37 4.50
N ALA A 93 5.26 -3.97 4.67
CA ALA A 93 4.64 -3.85 5.98
C ALA A 93 4.64 -5.18 6.76
N ASP A 94 4.89 -5.10 8.07
CA ASP A 94 5.00 -6.25 8.96
C ASP A 94 6.04 -7.27 8.45
N GLN A 95 7.19 -6.79 7.96
CA GLN A 95 8.27 -7.62 7.41
C GLN A 95 7.80 -8.57 6.29
N GLY A 96 6.80 -8.15 5.53
CA GLY A 96 6.19 -8.93 4.46
C GLY A 96 5.00 -9.80 4.89
N ASN A 97 4.75 -10.01 6.18
CA ASN A 97 3.66 -10.88 6.63
C ASN A 97 2.27 -10.38 6.20
N MET A 98 2.10 -9.06 6.09
CA MET A 98 0.82 -8.46 5.74
C MET A 98 0.39 -8.73 4.29
N PHE A 99 1.32 -8.64 3.35
CA PHE A 99 1.02 -8.82 1.91
C PHE A 99 1.53 -10.16 1.36
N ARG A 100 2.42 -10.81 2.08
CA ARG A 100 3.04 -12.10 1.73
C ARG A 100 3.57 -12.11 0.30
N PRO A 101 4.50 -11.18 -0.05
CA PRO A 101 5.07 -11.10 -1.40
C PRO A 101 5.89 -12.34 -1.70
N GLU A 102 5.65 -12.95 -2.85
CA GLU A 102 6.40 -14.06 -3.42
C GLU A 102 7.04 -13.63 -4.73
N VAL A 103 8.38 -13.70 -4.80
CA VAL A 103 9.10 -13.39 -6.03
C VAL A 103 8.94 -14.55 -7.00
N VAL A 104 8.22 -14.34 -8.09
CA VAL A 104 7.98 -15.34 -9.13
C VAL A 104 9.09 -15.32 -10.19
N ARG A 105 9.63 -14.12 -10.47
CA ARG A 105 10.71 -13.89 -11.42
C ARG A 105 11.55 -12.71 -10.96
N CYS A 106 12.87 -12.82 -11.09
CA CYS A 106 13.77 -11.68 -10.96
C CYS A 106 15.01 -11.95 -11.84
N ASP A 107 15.10 -11.25 -12.96
CA ASP A 107 16.21 -11.33 -13.91
C ASP A 107 16.41 -9.98 -14.61
N GLY A 108 17.33 -9.89 -15.58
CA GLY A 108 17.61 -8.64 -16.30
C GLY A 108 16.47 -8.09 -17.14
N GLU A 109 15.40 -8.86 -17.38
CA GLU A 109 14.25 -8.46 -18.18
C GLU A 109 13.02 -8.09 -17.35
N GLY A 110 12.94 -8.59 -16.10
CA GLY A 110 11.76 -8.33 -15.26
C GLY A 110 11.87 -8.83 -13.83
N LEU A 111 11.07 -8.16 -12.99
CA LEU A 111 10.77 -8.56 -11.64
C LEU A 111 9.24 -8.76 -11.55
N ASP A 112 8.82 -9.98 -11.25
CA ASP A 112 7.42 -10.33 -11.04
C ASP A 112 7.20 -10.78 -9.60
N ILE A 113 6.26 -10.15 -8.89
CA ILE A 113 5.95 -10.42 -7.49
C ILE A 113 4.47 -10.73 -7.36
N GLN A 114 4.14 -11.89 -6.80
CA GLN A 114 2.79 -12.26 -6.44
C GLN A 114 2.50 -11.85 -4.99
N MET A 115 1.49 -11.02 -4.78
CA MET A 115 0.97 -10.75 -3.45
C MET A 115 -0.01 -11.84 -3.06
N ARG A 116 0.30 -12.61 -2.00
CA ARG A 116 -0.53 -13.74 -1.55
C ARG A 116 -1.67 -13.33 -0.62
N SER A 117 -1.59 -12.14 -0.02
CA SER A 117 -2.64 -11.54 0.80
C SER A 117 -2.67 -10.02 0.61
N CYS A 118 -3.81 -9.41 0.95
CA CYS A 118 -3.96 -7.96 0.91
C CYS A 118 -5.00 -7.51 1.94
N PRO A 119 -4.59 -6.76 2.97
CA PRO A 119 -5.52 -6.31 4.01
C PRO A 119 -6.62 -5.38 3.49
N LEU A 120 -6.41 -4.73 2.33
CA LEU A 120 -7.45 -3.91 1.71
C LEU A 120 -8.56 -4.82 1.14
N LYS A 121 -8.18 -5.84 0.36
CA LYS A 121 -9.13 -6.81 -0.20
C LYS A 121 -9.88 -7.53 0.91
N GLU A 122 -9.17 -8.00 1.94
CA GLU A 122 -9.78 -8.65 3.10
C GLU A 122 -10.81 -7.75 3.78
N ALA A 123 -10.56 -6.44 3.91
CA ALA A 123 -11.51 -5.50 4.47
C ALA A 123 -12.79 -5.37 3.63
N TYR A 124 -12.68 -5.40 2.31
CA TYR A 124 -13.83 -5.37 1.41
C TYR A 124 -14.67 -6.66 1.51
N GLU A 125 -14.00 -7.82 1.58
CA GLU A 125 -14.64 -9.13 1.78
C GLU A 125 -15.36 -9.19 3.13
N GLU A 126 -14.70 -8.78 4.21
CA GLU A 126 -15.28 -8.71 5.56
C GLU A 126 -16.49 -7.77 5.66
N ALA A 127 -16.47 -6.69 4.89
CA ALA A 127 -17.60 -5.76 4.79
C ALA A 127 -18.75 -6.27 3.91
N GLY A 128 -18.59 -7.45 3.27
CA GLY A 128 -19.61 -8.07 2.42
C GLY A 128 -19.84 -7.34 1.10
N LEU A 129 -18.82 -6.68 0.55
CA LEU A 129 -18.91 -6.04 -0.76
C LEU A 129 -19.11 -7.10 -1.86
N SER A 130 -19.78 -6.71 -2.95
CA SER A 130 -19.87 -7.55 -4.13
C SER A 130 -18.52 -7.75 -4.81
N ASP A 131 -18.33 -8.85 -5.53
CA ASP A 131 -17.12 -9.10 -6.32
C ASP A 131 -16.84 -7.96 -7.29
N GLU A 132 -17.86 -7.34 -7.88
CA GLU A 132 -17.72 -6.20 -8.78
C GLU A 132 -17.14 -4.98 -8.06
N ASP A 133 -17.63 -4.67 -6.86
CA ASP A 133 -17.09 -3.58 -6.03
C ASP A 133 -15.66 -3.88 -5.59
N ILE A 134 -15.35 -5.12 -5.20
CA ILE A 134 -13.99 -5.53 -4.81
C ILE A 134 -13.03 -5.37 -5.97
N VAL A 135 -13.38 -5.85 -7.18
CA VAL A 135 -12.57 -5.66 -8.39
C VAL A 135 -12.31 -4.18 -8.66
N LYS A 136 -13.35 -3.33 -8.61
CA LYS A 136 -13.24 -1.90 -8.81
C LYS A 136 -12.31 -1.27 -7.77
N MET A 137 -12.45 -1.63 -6.49
CA MET A 137 -11.63 -1.08 -5.43
C MET A 137 -10.17 -1.57 -5.48
N CYS A 138 -9.93 -2.82 -5.88
CA CYS A 138 -8.60 -3.35 -6.13
C CYS A 138 -7.91 -2.60 -7.29
N ASP A 139 -8.62 -2.33 -8.37
CA ASP A 139 -8.12 -1.56 -9.52
C ASP A 139 -7.77 -0.11 -9.14
N ILE A 140 -8.60 0.54 -8.32
CA ILE A 140 -8.30 1.87 -7.80
C ILE A 140 -7.08 1.84 -6.87
N ALA A 141 -7.00 0.87 -5.96
CA ALA A 141 -5.92 0.77 -4.99
C ALA A 141 -4.56 0.41 -5.62
N ALA A 142 -4.55 -0.38 -6.71
CA ALA A 142 -3.34 -0.81 -7.40
C ALA A 142 -2.51 0.36 -7.95
N VAL A 143 -3.11 1.54 -8.10
CA VAL A 143 -2.40 2.74 -8.54
C VAL A 143 -1.29 3.17 -7.58
N VAL A 144 -1.32 2.69 -6.34
CA VAL A 144 -0.19 2.82 -5.39
C VAL A 144 1.09 2.27 -6.00
N ASP A 145 1.04 1.10 -6.62
CA ASP A 145 2.22 0.46 -7.20
C ASP A 145 2.63 1.13 -8.51
N TYR A 146 1.67 1.57 -9.34
CA TYR A 146 1.96 2.35 -10.55
C TYR A 146 2.78 3.60 -10.24
N GLY A 147 2.29 4.46 -9.36
CA GLY A 147 3.02 5.69 -9.01
C GLY A 147 4.35 5.42 -8.31
N THR A 148 4.45 4.32 -7.55
CA THR A 148 5.69 3.93 -6.86
C THR A 148 6.76 3.53 -7.86
N PHE A 149 6.48 2.63 -8.79
CA PHE A 149 7.49 2.09 -9.70
C PHE A 149 7.72 2.97 -10.93
N GLU A 150 6.68 3.57 -11.50
CA GLU A 150 6.83 4.54 -12.59
C GLU A 150 7.53 5.81 -12.10
N GLY A 151 7.17 6.30 -10.90
CA GLY A 151 7.86 7.43 -10.26
C GLY A 151 9.34 7.17 -9.99
N ALA A 152 9.71 5.89 -9.80
CA ALA A 152 11.10 5.47 -9.69
C ALA A 152 11.83 5.30 -11.04
N GLY A 153 11.12 5.39 -12.18
CA GLY A 153 11.71 5.29 -13.50
C GLY A 153 11.69 3.89 -14.11
N PHE A 154 10.88 2.98 -13.57
CA PHE A 154 10.63 1.66 -14.15
C PHE A 154 9.34 1.67 -14.98
N ARG A 155 9.16 0.67 -15.87
CA ARG A 155 7.86 0.37 -16.48
C ARG A 155 7.12 -0.59 -15.57
N PHE A 156 5.83 -0.36 -15.38
CA PHE A 156 5.03 -1.14 -14.45
C PHE A 156 3.66 -1.50 -15.03
N PHE A 157 3.18 -2.68 -14.69
CA PHE A 157 1.77 -3.05 -14.81
C PHE A 157 1.41 -4.07 -13.71
N ALA A 158 0.14 -4.15 -13.37
CA ALA A 158 -0.36 -5.10 -12.37
C ALA A 158 -1.54 -5.89 -12.92
N ASP A 159 -1.55 -7.19 -12.65
CA ASP A 159 -2.78 -7.98 -12.71
C ASP A 159 -3.46 -7.85 -11.33
N THR A 160 -4.59 -7.17 -11.29
CA THR A 160 -5.40 -7.03 -10.06
C THR A 160 -6.26 -8.26 -9.87
N TRP A 161 -6.66 -8.50 -8.62
CA TRP A 161 -7.49 -9.64 -8.27
C TRP A 161 -8.79 -9.73 -9.10
N LYS A 162 -9.18 -10.96 -9.43
CA LYS A 162 -10.45 -11.30 -10.08
C LYS A 162 -11.17 -12.38 -9.27
N PRO A 163 -12.51 -12.43 -9.34
CA PRO A 163 -13.30 -13.45 -8.64
C PRO A 163 -12.84 -14.88 -8.97
N GLY A 164 -12.66 -15.67 -7.92
CA GLY A 164 -12.18 -17.05 -8.03
C GLY A 164 -10.66 -17.22 -8.05
N GLU A 165 -9.87 -16.13 -8.11
CA GLU A 165 -8.41 -16.20 -8.01
C GLU A 165 -7.95 -16.23 -6.56
N GLU A 166 -6.93 -17.07 -6.28
CA GLU A 166 -6.23 -17.07 -5.00
C GLU A 166 -5.25 -15.90 -4.90
N GLY A 167 -5.10 -15.35 -3.68
CA GLY A 167 -4.19 -14.23 -3.42
C GLY A 167 -4.78 -12.88 -3.79
N CYS A 168 -3.91 -12.01 -4.28
CA CYS A 168 -4.27 -10.65 -4.64
C CYS A 168 -3.54 -10.24 -5.95
N CYS A 169 -2.99 -9.03 -6.01
CA CYS A 169 -2.35 -8.50 -7.21
C CYS A 169 -1.03 -9.23 -7.54
N ARG A 170 -0.74 -9.33 -8.83
CA ARG A 170 0.58 -9.67 -9.34
C ARG A 170 1.21 -8.42 -9.95
N LEU A 171 2.39 -8.08 -9.46
CA LEU A 171 3.15 -6.90 -9.85
C LEU A 171 4.18 -7.28 -10.92
N HIS A 172 4.24 -6.51 -11.99
CA HIS A 172 5.16 -6.71 -13.10
C HIS A 172 6.01 -5.45 -13.31
N ILE A 173 7.25 -5.48 -12.86
CA ILE A 173 8.20 -4.41 -12.99
C ILE A 173 9.19 -4.75 -14.13
N ARG A 174 9.42 -3.80 -15.01
CA ARG A 174 10.32 -3.95 -16.15
C ARG A 174 11.35 -2.81 -16.16
N PRO A 175 12.55 -3.03 -16.72
CA PRO A 175 13.53 -1.97 -16.87
C PRO A 175 12.92 -0.72 -17.49
N GLY A 176 13.33 0.45 -16.98
CA GLY A 176 12.99 1.75 -17.53
C GLY A 176 13.64 1.98 -18.92
N LYS A 177 13.55 3.22 -19.37
CA LYS A 177 14.25 3.68 -20.58
C LYS A 177 15.55 4.39 -20.21
#